data_6420b7445cb9d0d2e54f9f3e3b2360f2
#
_entry.id   6420b7445cb9d0d2e54f9f3e3b2360f2
#
_cell.length_a   1.000
_cell.length_b   1.000
_cell.length_c   1.000
_cell.angle_alpha   90.00
_cell.angle_beta   90.00
_cell.angle_gamma   90.00
#
_symmetry.space_group_name_H-M   'P 1'
#
loop_
_entity.id
_entity.type
_entity.pdbx_description
1 polymer ?
#
loop_
_entity_poly.entity_id
_entity_poly.type
_entity_poly.pdbx_seq_one_letter_code
_entity_poly.pdbx_strand_id
1 'polypeptide(L)'
;LITINLITINLISMNHNAKSIRPFIGSKDFETSRNFYRDLGFEERVLGPNFSVFHIGNMSFYLQDAYVKDWIDNTMVFMEVENVSDFWEQLIKLDLPSKYKHVRIDKIRHLDWGSECFVHDPSGILWHFGEFKPLV
;
A
#
# COMPACT_ATOMS: atom_id res chain seq x y z
N LEU A 1 28.09 -32.38 40.51
CA LEU A 1 26.68 -32.04 40.21
C LEU A 1 26.60 -30.55 39.93
N ILE A 2 26.57 -30.23 38.62
CA ILE A 2 26.30 -28.87 38.17
C ILE A 2 24.79 -28.67 38.22
N THR A 3 24.34 -27.91 39.22
CA THR A 3 22.96 -27.50 39.27
C THR A 3 22.78 -26.40 38.22
N ILE A 4 22.22 -26.74 37.06
CA ILE A 4 21.80 -25.74 36.08
C ILE A 4 20.58 -25.08 36.67
N ASN A 5 20.72 -23.87 37.22
CA ASN A 5 19.59 -23.00 37.47
C ASN A 5 19.03 -22.59 36.11
N LEU A 6 18.01 -23.31 35.69
CA LEU A 6 17.15 -22.82 34.61
C LEU A 6 16.48 -21.54 35.12
N ILE A 7 17.10 -20.40 34.85
CA ILE A 7 16.43 -19.13 34.98
C ILE A 7 15.28 -19.18 33.96
N THR A 8 14.08 -19.43 34.45
CA THR A 8 12.87 -19.30 33.64
C THR A 8 12.77 -17.81 33.33
N ILE A 9 13.30 -17.42 32.18
CA ILE A 9 13.04 -16.09 31.66
C ILE A 9 11.56 -16.09 31.32
N ASN A 10 10.73 -15.50 32.19
CA ASN A 10 9.35 -15.18 31.86
C ASN A 10 9.40 -14.13 30.77
N LEU A 11 9.44 -14.58 29.51
CA LEU A 11 9.21 -13.71 28.38
C LEU A 11 7.75 -13.29 28.45
N ILE A 12 7.51 -12.10 29.03
CA ILE A 12 6.20 -11.47 28.97
C ILE A 12 6.06 -10.98 27.53
N SER A 13 5.39 -11.78 26.69
CA SER A 13 5.01 -11.35 25.34
C SER A 13 3.59 -10.84 25.38
N MET A 14 3.34 -9.77 24.62
CA MET A 14 1.97 -9.29 24.41
C MET A 14 1.18 -10.30 23.60
N ASN A 15 -0.03 -10.59 24.05
CA ASN A 15 -1.00 -11.29 23.23
C ASN A 15 -1.63 -10.28 22.28
N HIS A 16 -1.20 -10.31 21.02
CA HIS A 16 -1.77 -9.43 20.01
C HIS A 16 -3.11 -9.98 19.52
N ASN A 17 -4.21 -9.44 20.04
CA ASN A 17 -5.54 -9.67 19.49
C ASN A 17 -5.84 -8.63 18.40
N ALA A 18 -4.82 -8.17 17.71
CA ALA A 18 -4.93 -7.17 16.64
C ALA A 18 -5.73 -7.72 15.46
N LYS A 19 -6.61 -6.90 14.90
CA LYS A 19 -7.47 -7.28 13.77
C LYS A 19 -6.99 -6.71 12.44
N SER A 20 -6.33 -5.59 12.46
CA SER A 20 -5.82 -4.92 11.26
C SER A 20 -4.75 -3.92 11.61
N ILE A 21 -4.00 -3.57 10.60
CA ILE A 21 -3.07 -2.44 10.62
C ILE A 21 -3.43 -1.56 9.43
N ARG A 22 -3.57 -0.26 9.66
CA ARG A 22 -4.00 0.66 8.60
C ARG A 22 -3.15 1.92 8.61
N PRO A 23 -2.38 2.17 7.55
CA PRO A 23 -1.68 3.44 7.42
C PRO A 23 -2.64 4.57 7.05
N PHE A 24 -2.22 5.79 7.36
CA PHE A 24 -2.88 7.01 6.91
C PHE A 24 -2.11 7.57 5.73
N ILE A 25 -2.82 7.84 4.63
CA ILE A 25 -2.27 8.42 3.43
C ILE A 25 -2.92 9.78 3.22
N GLY A 26 -2.09 10.81 3.05
CA GLY A 26 -2.57 12.15 2.74
C GLY A 26 -2.90 12.33 1.26
N SER A 27 -3.56 13.44 0.94
CA SER A 27 -3.88 13.81 -0.44
C SER A 27 -3.84 15.33 -0.60
N LYS A 28 -3.39 15.75 -1.78
CA LYS A 28 -3.38 17.17 -2.17
C LYS A 28 -4.78 17.61 -2.62
N ASP A 29 -5.44 16.77 -3.40
CA ASP A 29 -6.82 16.93 -3.83
C ASP A 29 -7.57 15.66 -3.45
N PHE A 30 -8.36 15.74 -2.39
CA PHE A 30 -9.02 14.58 -1.78
C PHE A 30 -9.99 13.90 -2.75
N GLU A 31 -10.80 14.66 -3.47
CA GLU A 31 -11.76 14.10 -4.43
C GLU A 31 -11.05 13.40 -5.59
N THR A 32 -9.99 13.99 -6.12
CA THR A 32 -9.18 13.38 -7.19
C THR A 32 -8.57 12.06 -6.70
N SER A 33 -8.00 12.05 -5.51
CA SER A 33 -7.40 10.83 -4.94
C SER A 33 -8.45 9.75 -4.65
N ARG A 34 -9.64 10.13 -4.16
CA ARG A 34 -10.75 9.19 -3.97
C ARG A 34 -11.13 8.51 -5.28
N ASN A 35 -11.31 9.29 -6.33
CA ASN A 35 -11.65 8.76 -7.66
C ASN A 35 -10.57 7.83 -8.19
N PHE A 36 -9.31 8.21 -8.02
CA PHE A 36 -8.16 7.40 -8.42
C PHE A 36 -8.16 6.03 -7.74
N TYR A 37 -8.33 6.00 -6.42
CA TYR A 37 -8.30 4.72 -5.67
C TYR A 37 -9.49 3.84 -6.00
N ARG A 38 -10.66 4.41 -6.28
CA ARG A 38 -11.81 3.64 -6.78
C ARG A 38 -11.52 3.05 -8.16
N ASP A 39 -10.95 3.84 -9.06
CA ASP A 39 -10.56 3.36 -10.39
C ASP A 39 -9.48 2.28 -10.33
N LEU A 40 -8.59 2.37 -9.35
CA LEU A 40 -7.55 1.36 -9.11
C LEU A 40 -8.13 0.04 -8.56
N GLY A 41 -9.39 0.02 -8.17
CA GLY A 41 -10.08 -1.19 -7.73
C GLY A 41 -10.34 -1.30 -6.23
N PHE A 42 -10.02 -0.24 -5.45
CA PHE A 42 -10.36 -0.23 -4.03
C PHE A 42 -11.82 0.13 -3.81
N GLU A 43 -12.43 -0.47 -2.81
CA GLU A 43 -13.75 -0.06 -2.32
C GLU A 43 -13.59 1.03 -1.26
N GLU A 44 -14.43 2.03 -1.31
CA GLU A 44 -14.42 3.15 -0.37
C GLU A 44 -15.54 3.04 0.66
N ARG A 45 -15.18 3.27 1.93
CA ARG A 45 -16.14 3.56 2.99
C ARG A 45 -15.86 4.96 3.50
N VAL A 46 -16.81 5.85 3.34
CA VAL A 46 -16.73 7.24 3.82
C VAL A 46 -16.89 7.26 5.33
N LEU A 47 -15.95 7.85 6.05
CA LEU A 47 -15.98 8.00 7.50
C LEU A 47 -16.31 9.42 7.94
N GLY A 48 -16.09 10.39 7.06
CA GLY A 48 -16.35 11.80 7.30
C GLY A 48 -16.08 12.62 6.04
N PRO A 49 -16.24 13.94 6.09
CA PRO A 49 -16.09 14.79 4.91
C PRO A 49 -14.64 14.83 4.35
N ASN A 50 -13.66 14.56 5.22
CA ASN A 50 -12.23 14.64 4.87
C ASN A 50 -11.48 13.34 5.10
N PHE A 51 -12.20 12.21 5.18
CA PHE A 51 -11.62 10.99 5.66
C PHE A 51 -12.40 9.77 5.17
N SER A 52 -11.72 8.85 4.50
CA SER A 52 -12.29 7.59 4.01
C SER A 52 -11.34 6.43 4.29
N VAL A 53 -11.90 5.23 4.44
CA VAL A 53 -11.11 4.00 4.37
C VAL A 53 -11.29 3.37 3.00
N PHE A 54 -10.18 2.96 2.39
CA PHE A 54 -10.14 2.20 1.15
C PHE A 54 -9.68 0.79 1.44
N HIS A 55 -10.36 -0.20 0.88
CA HIS A 55 -10.03 -1.60 1.15
C HIS A 55 -10.15 -2.49 -0.08
N ILE A 56 -9.35 -3.55 -0.08
CA ILE A 56 -9.44 -4.71 -0.96
C ILE A 56 -9.33 -5.93 -0.04
N GLY A 57 -10.40 -6.72 0.08
CA GLY A 57 -10.43 -7.81 1.06
C GLY A 57 -10.20 -7.27 2.48
N ASN A 58 -9.23 -7.84 3.19
CA ASN A 58 -8.83 -7.39 4.56
C ASN A 58 -7.72 -6.36 4.56
N MET A 59 -7.22 -5.96 3.41
CA MET A 59 -6.18 -4.93 3.29
C MET A 59 -6.83 -3.57 3.18
N SER A 60 -6.36 -2.60 3.93
CA SER A 60 -6.97 -1.28 3.94
C SER A 60 -5.99 -0.19 4.34
N PHE A 61 -6.34 1.03 3.97
CA PHE A 61 -5.66 2.25 4.40
C PHE A 61 -6.67 3.38 4.53
N TYR A 62 -6.29 4.40 5.30
CA TYR A 62 -7.08 5.62 5.41
C TYR A 62 -6.57 6.66 4.43
N LEU A 63 -7.48 7.30 3.71
CA LEU A 63 -7.17 8.47 2.89
C LEU A 63 -7.68 9.71 3.61
N GLN A 64 -6.82 10.71 3.74
CA GLN A 64 -7.12 11.97 4.42
C GLN A 64 -7.03 13.14 3.46
N ASP A 65 -7.90 14.13 3.65
CA ASP A 65 -7.77 15.45 3.05
C ASP A 65 -6.75 16.26 3.86
N ALA A 66 -5.48 15.87 3.75
CA ALA A 66 -4.36 16.50 4.43
C ALA A 66 -3.12 16.40 3.54
N TYR A 67 -2.50 17.53 3.28
CA TYR A 67 -1.34 17.60 2.41
C TYR A 67 -0.16 18.28 3.11
N VAL A 68 0.88 17.49 3.33
CA VAL A 68 2.21 17.96 3.70
C VAL A 68 3.16 17.39 2.65
N LYS A 69 3.72 18.25 1.82
CA LYS A 69 4.52 17.84 0.65
C LYS A 69 5.62 16.85 1.01
N ASP A 70 6.39 17.13 2.05
CA ASP A 70 7.50 16.27 2.45
C ASP A 70 7.02 14.88 2.92
N TRP A 71 5.87 14.80 3.57
CA TRP A 71 5.30 13.52 4.00
C TRP A 71 4.82 12.71 2.80
N ILE A 72 4.12 13.34 1.88
CA ILE A 72 3.60 12.69 0.67
C ILE A 72 4.76 12.20 -0.20
N ASP A 73 5.75 13.05 -0.44
CA ASP A 73 6.90 12.72 -1.30
C ASP A 73 7.77 11.57 -0.72
N ASN A 74 7.66 11.31 0.58
CA ASN A 74 8.40 10.27 1.28
C ASN A 74 7.51 9.08 1.71
N THR A 75 6.25 9.05 1.29
CA THR A 75 5.35 7.93 1.59
C THR A 75 5.39 6.91 0.47
N MET A 76 5.67 5.67 0.84
CA MET A 76 5.64 4.53 -0.07
C MET A 76 4.72 3.45 0.49
N VAL A 77 4.05 2.75 -0.40
CA VAL A 77 3.22 1.58 -0.06
C VAL A 77 3.66 0.43 -0.94
N PHE A 78 3.83 -0.74 -0.35
CA PHE A 78 4.11 -1.97 -1.10
C PHE A 78 2.89 -2.88 -1.03
N MET A 79 2.36 -3.24 -2.19
CA MET A 79 1.31 -4.25 -2.30
C MET A 79 1.87 -5.46 -3.02
N GLU A 80 1.86 -6.59 -2.34
CA GLU A 80 2.20 -7.85 -2.98
C GLU A 80 1.06 -8.30 -3.87
N VAL A 81 1.38 -8.67 -5.11
CA VAL A 81 0.42 -9.22 -6.08
C VAL A 81 0.88 -10.59 -6.51
N GLU A 82 -0.05 -11.41 -6.95
CA GLU A 82 0.24 -12.79 -7.34
C GLU A 82 1.04 -12.85 -8.64
N ASN A 83 0.72 -11.99 -9.62
CA ASN A 83 1.38 -11.92 -10.91
C ASN A 83 1.50 -10.47 -11.35
N VAL A 84 2.70 -9.91 -11.29
CA VAL A 84 2.93 -8.51 -11.59
C VAL A 84 2.73 -8.18 -13.07
N SER A 85 2.99 -9.12 -13.99
CA SER A 85 2.79 -8.90 -15.42
C SER A 85 1.30 -8.74 -15.73
N ASP A 86 0.45 -9.62 -15.21
CA ASP A 86 -1.00 -9.53 -15.38
C ASP A 86 -1.56 -8.26 -14.72
N PHE A 87 -1.06 -7.92 -13.54
CA PHE A 87 -1.44 -6.71 -12.83
C PHE A 87 -1.08 -5.46 -13.63
N TRP A 88 0.12 -5.40 -14.17
CA TRP A 88 0.60 -4.28 -14.97
C TRP A 88 -0.22 -4.10 -16.25
N GLU A 89 -0.56 -5.20 -16.92
CA GLU A 89 -1.42 -5.15 -18.11
C GLU A 89 -2.79 -4.57 -17.78
N GLN A 90 -3.37 -4.92 -16.66
CA GLN A 90 -4.64 -4.35 -16.20
C GLN A 90 -4.50 -2.86 -15.88
N LEU A 91 -3.39 -2.46 -15.23
CA LEU A 91 -3.10 -1.05 -14.95
C LEU A 91 -3.05 -0.22 -16.24
N ILE A 92 -2.36 -0.73 -17.26
CA ILE A 92 -2.21 -0.02 -18.54
C ILE A 92 -3.59 0.14 -19.22
N LYS A 93 -4.44 -0.87 -19.15
CA LYS A 93 -5.79 -0.81 -19.74
C LYS A 93 -6.69 0.22 -19.06
N LEU A 94 -6.49 0.51 -17.78
CA LEU A 94 -7.24 1.53 -17.05
C LEU A 94 -6.95 2.94 -17.56
N ASP A 95 -5.79 3.14 -18.18
CA ASP A 95 -5.34 4.43 -18.72
C ASP A 95 -5.41 5.57 -17.68
N LEU A 96 -4.96 5.28 -16.47
CA LEU A 96 -5.00 6.23 -15.36
C LEU A 96 -4.24 7.53 -15.62
N PRO A 97 -3.06 7.52 -16.30
CA PRO A 97 -2.36 8.76 -16.61
C PRO A 97 -3.15 9.74 -17.48
N SER A 98 -4.09 9.28 -18.32
CA SER A 98 -4.97 10.15 -19.10
C SER A 98 -6.06 10.80 -18.25
N LYS A 99 -6.49 10.13 -17.19
CA LYS A 99 -7.54 10.59 -16.29
C LYS A 99 -7.02 11.50 -15.19
N TYR A 100 -5.77 11.30 -14.78
CA TYR A 100 -5.17 11.97 -13.63
C TYR A 100 -3.81 12.54 -14.01
N LYS A 101 -3.69 13.85 -13.96
CA LYS A 101 -2.57 14.62 -14.50
C LYS A 101 -1.19 14.21 -13.97
N HIS A 102 -1.09 13.81 -12.70
CA HIS A 102 0.18 13.51 -12.06
C HIS A 102 0.45 12.02 -11.87
N VAL A 103 -0.47 11.18 -12.32
CA VAL A 103 -0.32 9.73 -12.23
C VAL A 103 0.69 9.25 -13.26
N ARG A 104 1.65 8.45 -12.80
CA ARG A 104 2.66 7.82 -13.65
C ARG A 104 2.73 6.34 -13.34
N ILE A 105 2.89 5.53 -14.38
CA ILE A 105 3.05 4.08 -14.28
C ILE A 105 4.38 3.73 -14.93
N ASP A 106 5.30 3.19 -14.15
CA ASP A 106 6.60 2.75 -14.66
C ASP A 106 6.52 1.33 -15.20
N LYS A 107 7.52 0.95 -16.00
CA LYS A 107 7.66 -0.42 -16.50
C LYS A 107 8.03 -1.37 -15.37
N ILE A 108 7.69 -2.65 -15.57
CA ILE A 108 8.11 -3.71 -14.65
C ILE A 108 9.63 -3.78 -14.59
N ARG A 109 10.16 -3.86 -13.38
CA ARG A 109 11.58 -4.11 -13.09
C ARG A 109 11.76 -5.53 -12.57
N HIS A 110 12.79 -6.20 -13.04
CA HIS A 110 13.15 -7.53 -12.57
C HIS A 110 14.38 -7.40 -11.66
N LEU A 111 14.24 -7.86 -10.43
CA LEU A 111 15.24 -7.73 -9.38
C LEU A 111 15.57 -9.11 -8.80
N ASP A 112 16.60 -9.18 -7.96
CA ASP A 112 17.01 -10.46 -7.36
C ASP A 112 15.92 -11.10 -6.50
N TRP A 113 15.12 -10.29 -5.83
CA TRP A 113 14.06 -10.80 -4.95
C TRP A 113 12.73 -11.08 -5.68
N GLY A 114 12.54 -10.52 -6.87
CA GLY A 114 11.30 -10.66 -7.61
C GLY A 114 11.14 -9.57 -8.66
N SER A 115 9.91 -9.22 -8.96
CA SER A 115 9.58 -8.19 -9.95
C SER A 115 8.58 -7.20 -9.38
N GLU A 116 8.68 -5.94 -9.79
CA GLU A 116 7.75 -4.90 -9.34
C GLU A 116 7.51 -3.84 -10.40
N CYS A 117 6.39 -3.17 -10.30
CA CYS A 117 6.11 -1.94 -11.02
C CYS A 117 5.70 -0.84 -10.06
N PHE A 118 5.83 0.40 -10.49
CA PHE A 118 5.53 1.58 -9.67
C PHE A 118 4.36 2.35 -10.23
N VAL A 119 3.55 2.89 -9.32
CA VAL A 119 2.50 3.85 -9.66
C VAL A 119 2.62 5.03 -8.70
N HIS A 120 2.72 6.25 -9.25
CA HIS A 120 2.58 7.47 -8.46
C HIS A 120 1.11 7.87 -8.47
N ASP A 121 0.53 8.04 -7.29
CA ASP A 121 -0.84 8.50 -7.17
C ASP A 121 -0.97 10.00 -7.55
N PRO A 122 -2.18 10.56 -7.61
CA PRO A 122 -2.36 11.97 -8.01
C PRO A 122 -1.65 12.99 -7.12
N SER A 123 -1.35 12.64 -5.88
CA SER A 123 -0.69 13.54 -4.93
C SER A 123 0.82 13.33 -4.85
N GLY A 124 1.32 12.19 -5.33
CA GLY A 124 2.74 11.83 -5.30
C GLY A 124 3.10 10.65 -4.40
N ILE A 125 2.12 9.98 -3.82
CA ILE A 125 2.35 8.73 -3.07
C ILE A 125 2.87 7.66 -4.04
N LEU A 126 3.96 6.99 -3.66
CA LEU A 126 4.56 5.94 -4.47
C LEU A 126 4.03 4.57 -4.06
N TRP A 127 3.35 3.92 -4.98
CA TRP A 127 2.91 2.53 -4.82
C TRP A 127 3.88 1.60 -5.54
N HIS A 128 4.32 0.58 -4.82
CA HIS A 128 5.05 -0.57 -5.37
C HIS A 128 4.07 -1.73 -5.47
N PHE A 129 3.95 -2.33 -6.65
CA PHE A 129 3.21 -3.57 -6.84
C PHE A 129 4.22 -4.65 -7.19
N GLY A 130 4.38 -5.63 -6.30
CA GLY A 130 5.48 -6.58 -6.39
C GLY A 130 5.07 -8.04 -6.28
N GLU A 131 5.85 -8.87 -6.93
CA GLU A 131 5.73 -10.32 -6.92
C GLU A 131 7.08 -10.88 -6.50
N PHE A 132 7.11 -11.66 -5.42
CA PHE A 132 8.34 -12.30 -4.96
C PHE A 132 8.63 -13.53 -5.79
N LYS A 133 9.93 -13.80 -6.02
CA LYS A 133 10.36 -15.07 -6.59
C LYS A 133 9.97 -16.20 -5.65
N PRO A 134 9.58 -17.37 -6.21
CA PRO A 134 9.35 -18.54 -5.39
C PRO A 134 10.60 -18.88 -4.57
N LEU A 135 10.42 -19.25 -3.31
CA LEU A 135 11.48 -19.83 -2.50
C LEU A 135 11.79 -21.23 -3.07
N VAL A 136 13.04 -21.42 -3.45
CA VAL A 136 13.52 -22.71 -3.98
C VAL A 136 13.97 -23.59 -2.84
#